data_8adc1fae4ff92d0e1fbb22ffd41544a3
#
_entry.id   8adc1fae4ff92d0e1fbb22ffd41544a3
#
_cell.length_a   1.000
_cell.length_b   1.000
_cell.length_c   1.000
_cell.angle_alpha   90.00
_cell.angle_beta   90.00
_cell.angle_gamma   90.00
#
_symmetry.space_group_name_H-M   'P 1'
#
loop_
_entity.id
_entity.type
_entity.pdbx_description
1 polymer ?
#
loop_
_entity_poly.entity_id
_entity_poly.type
_entity_poly.pdbx_seq_one_letter_code
_entity_poly.pdbx_strand_id
1 'polypeptide(L)'
;MNTAIDLGFSHFDTSPYYGFGNAELNIGDVLKNNHKITLTSKVCLYPPKKFNHNFCEMLTRKILGKITPNLTKPIIDFTIKTANVSIEQSLRNLKRDYIDILLIHEPIIELINIEEWENWLNKLVKDGKIRYHGLSSLNSSRIQNFINVKKSFFNILQTLDSIDKKEADFLINNNHPIQITHGYMSSTKKRQPNAQYRDIHRKIIDRNPDGAIIISTCKIKHLNEYINLT
;
A
#
# COMPACT_ATOMS: atom_id res chain seq x y z
N MET A 1 7.73 -13.21 -7.08
CA MET A 1 7.01 -13.39 -5.79
C MET A 1 7.46 -14.65 -5.06
N ASN A 2 7.45 -15.83 -5.67
CA ASN A 2 7.91 -17.05 -4.99
C ASN A 2 9.27 -16.85 -4.31
N THR A 3 10.26 -16.32 -5.03
CA THR A 3 11.57 -16.00 -4.45
C THR A 3 11.48 -15.10 -3.20
N ALA A 4 10.57 -14.13 -3.16
CA ALA A 4 10.41 -13.30 -1.97
C ALA A 4 9.86 -14.11 -0.79
N ILE A 5 8.90 -15.00 -1.05
CA ILE A 5 8.34 -15.90 -0.02
C ILE A 5 9.42 -16.86 0.49
N ASP A 6 10.19 -17.49 -0.42
CA ASP A 6 11.29 -18.40 -0.09
C ASP A 6 12.37 -17.71 0.76
N LEU A 7 12.52 -16.40 0.58
CA LEU A 7 13.42 -15.54 1.32
C LEU A 7 12.83 -14.99 2.64
N GLY A 8 11.62 -15.41 3.03
CA GLY A 8 11.01 -15.05 4.32
C GLY A 8 10.14 -13.80 4.32
N PHE A 9 9.91 -13.15 3.17
CA PHE A 9 8.96 -12.04 3.12
C PHE A 9 7.54 -12.54 3.39
N SER A 10 6.92 -12.04 4.44
CA SER A 10 5.64 -12.52 4.98
C SER A 10 4.47 -11.56 4.79
N HIS A 11 4.70 -10.38 4.19
CA HIS A 11 3.68 -9.37 3.94
C HIS A 11 3.76 -8.84 2.52
N PHE A 12 2.61 -8.75 1.83
CA PHE A 12 2.52 -8.18 0.50
C PHE A 12 1.51 -7.03 0.47
N ASP A 13 1.94 -5.90 -0.07
CA ASP A 13 1.13 -4.69 -0.21
C ASP A 13 0.72 -4.50 -1.66
N THR A 14 -0.57 -4.31 -1.89
CA THR A 14 -1.15 -4.08 -3.21
C THR A 14 -2.27 -3.03 -3.19
N SER A 15 -2.91 -2.84 -4.32
CA SER A 15 -4.08 -1.97 -4.51
C SER A 15 -4.77 -2.33 -5.81
N PRO A 16 -6.09 -2.13 -5.94
CA PRO A 16 -6.81 -2.26 -7.21
C PRO A 16 -6.22 -1.43 -8.33
N TYR A 17 -5.61 -0.28 -8.00
CA TYR A 17 -4.98 0.59 -9.00
C TYR A 17 -3.64 0.05 -9.50
N TYR A 18 -2.90 -0.74 -8.70
CA TYR A 18 -1.54 -1.16 -9.08
C TYR A 18 -1.56 -2.10 -10.28
N GLY A 19 -0.72 -1.77 -11.26
CA GLY A 19 -0.70 -2.50 -12.53
C GLY A 19 -2.05 -2.51 -13.25
N PHE A 20 -2.90 -1.50 -12.98
CA PHE A 20 -4.28 -1.41 -13.49
C PHE A 20 -5.14 -2.62 -13.14
N GLY A 21 -5.00 -3.15 -11.91
CA GLY A 21 -5.72 -4.32 -11.39
C GLY A 21 -4.98 -5.65 -11.55
N ASN A 22 -3.94 -5.72 -12.38
CA ASN A 22 -3.18 -6.97 -12.57
C ASN A 22 -2.34 -7.35 -11.34
N ALA A 23 -1.97 -6.41 -10.47
CA ALA A 23 -1.17 -6.72 -9.29
C ALA A 23 -1.91 -7.67 -8.34
N GLU A 24 -3.19 -7.42 -8.05
CA GLU A 24 -3.99 -8.29 -7.20
C GLU A 24 -4.18 -9.68 -7.80
N LEU A 25 -4.43 -9.79 -9.11
CA LEU A 25 -4.57 -11.08 -9.81
C LEU A 25 -3.29 -11.91 -9.69
N ASN A 26 -2.13 -11.31 -9.99
CA ASN A 26 -0.85 -11.98 -9.91
C ASN A 26 -0.50 -12.42 -8.48
N ILE A 27 -0.83 -11.61 -7.48
CA ILE A 27 -0.68 -11.94 -6.06
C ILE A 27 -1.60 -13.10 -5.70
N GLY A 28 -2.87 -13.05 -6.09
CA GLY A 28 -3.84 -14.08 -5.81
C GLY A 28 -3.46 -15.45 -6.39
N ASP A 29 -2.88 -15.47 -7.60
CA ASP A 29 -2.40 -16.71 -8.21
C ASP A 29 -1.29 -17.39 -7.41
N VAL A 30 -0.41 -16.59 -6.79
CA VAL A 30 0.72 -17.10 -6.00
C VAL A 30 0.32 -17.44 -4.56
N LEU A 31 -0.56 -16.62 -3.95
CA LEU A 31 -0.81 -16.69 -2.50
C LEU A 31 -2.12 -17.37 -2.10
N LYS A 32 -2.97 -17.81 -3.05
CA LYS A 32 -4.32 -18.37 -2.76
C LYS A 32 -4.36 -19.41 -1.65
N ASN A 33 -3.32 -20.24 -1.50
CA ASN A 33 -3.24 -21.31 -0.51
C ASN A 33 -2.26 -21.03 0.64
N ASN A 34 -1.70 -19.81 0.70
CA ASN A 34 -0.71 -19.46 1.72
C ASN A 34 -1.27 -18.41 2.71
N HIS A 35 -2.04 -18.90 3.69
CA HIS A 35 -2.63 -18.05 4.73
C HIS A 35 -1.63 -17.55 5.79
N LYS A 36 -0.37 -17.98 5.75
CA LYS A 36 0.70 -17.44 6.60
C LYS A 36 1.20 -16.09 6.13
N ILE A 37 0.94 -15.77 4.87
CA ILE A 37 1.30 -14.48 4.25
C ILE A 37 0.17 -13.49 4.49
N THR A 38 0.49 -12.34 5.07
CA THR A 38 -0.44 -11.23 5.26
C THR A 38 -0.54 -10.35 4.01
N LEU A 39 -1.71 -9.80 3.78
CA LEU A 39 -2.02 -8.98 2.60
C LEU A 39 -2.58 -7.62 3.02
N THR A 40 -2.03 -6.56 2.43
CA THR A 40 -2.66 -5.25 2.39
C THR A 40 -3.23 -4.98 1.01
N SER A 41 -4.49 -4.55 0.94
CA SER A 41 -5.05 -3.89 -0.23
C SER A 41 -5.65 -2.53 0.14
N LYS A 42 -6.13 -1.79 -0.84
CA LYS A 42 -6.53 -0.40 -0.66
C LYS A 42 -7.84 -0.11 -1.40
N VAL A 43 -8.51 0.98 -1.00
CA VAL A 43 -9.69 1.53 -1.68
C VAL A 43 -9.51 3.01 -1.97
N CYS A 44 -10.41 3.59 -2.75
CA CYS A 44 -10.49 5.00 -3.15
C CYS A 44 -9.66 5.41 -4.36
N LEU A 45 -8.58 4.71 -4.71
CA LEU A 45 -7.90 4.88 -5.98
C LEU A 45 -8.11 3.64 -6.86
N TYR A 46 -8.75 3.84 -8.00
CA TYR A 46 -9.16 2.75 -8.88
C TYR A 46 -8.51 2.87 -10.27
N PRO A 47 -8.37 1.76 -10.99
CA PRO A 47 -7.86 1.81 -12.36
C PRO A 47 -8.82 2.58 -13.27
N PRO A 48 -8.33 3.21 -14.35
CA PRO A 48 -9.18 3.83 -15.36
C PRO A 48 -10.23 2.85 -15.88
N LYS A 49 -11.46 3.32 -16.11
CA LYS A 49 -12.54 2.50 -16.68
C LYS A 49 -12.11 1.90 -18.03
N LYS A 50 -12.61 0.68 -18.35
CA LYS A 50 -12.30 -0.08 -19.56
C LYS A 50 -10.85 -0.59 -19.64
N PHE A 51 -10.39 -1.28 -18.63
CA PHE A 51 -9.16 -2.04 -18.68
C PHE A 51 -9.48 -3.53 -18.88
N ASN A 52 -9.06 -4.08 -20.01
CA ASN A 52 -9.04 -5.54 -20.23
C ASN A 52 -7.70 -6.03 -19.72
N HIS A 53 -7.64 -6.80 -18.67
CA HIS A 53 -6.43 -7.27 -17.98
C HIS A 53 -5.39 -7.95 -18.90
N ASN A 54 -5.15 -7.36 -20.07
CA ASN A 54 -4.22 -7.82 -21.08
C ASN A 54 -2.88 -7.10 -20.94
N PHE A 55 -1.80 -7.87 -20.88
CA PHE A 55 -0.44 -7.35 -20.77
C PHE A 55 -0.09 -6.34 -21.88
N CYS A 56 -0.51 -6.60 -23.11
CA CYS A 56 -0.28 -5.69 -24.25
C CYS A 56 -0.99 -4.34 -24.04
N GLU A 57 -2.21 -4.33 -23.53
CA GLU A 57 -2.94 -3.11 -23.22
C GLU A 57 -2.27 -2.33 -22.08
N MET A 58 -1.78 -3.02 -21.06
CA MET A 58 -1.02 -2.38 -19.98
C MET A 58 0.23 -1.69 -20.49
N LEU A 59 0.97 -2.35 -21.38
CA LEU A 59 2.20 -1.80 -21.96
C LEU A 59 1.91 -0.60 -22.87
N THR A 60 0.91 -0.70 -23.73
CA THR A 60 0.48 0.40 -24.62
C THR A 60 -0.01 1.59 -23.82
N ARG A 61 -0.80 1.40 -22.76
CA ARG A 61 -1.24 2.50 -21.87
C ARG A 61 -0.09 3.17 -21.15
N LYS A 62 0.92 2.42 -20.67
CA LYS A 62 2.11 3.00 -20.05
C LYS A 62 2.90 3.88 -21.04
N ILE A 63 2.99 3.46 -22.29
CA ILE A 63 3.68 4.23 -23.33
C ILE A 63 2.86 5.46 -23.71
N LEU A 64 1.58 5.29 -24.04
CA LEU A 64 0.68 6.36 -24.42
C LEU A 64 0.37 7.31 -23.26
N GLY A 65 0.37 6.84 -22.02
CA GLY A 65 0.15 7.65 -20.84
C GLY A 65 1.23 8.71 -20.59
N LYS A 66 2.40 8.55 -21.18
CA LYS A 66 3.42 9.62 -21.21
C LYS A 66 2.99 10.82 -22.07
N ILE A 67 2.17 10.58 -23.08
CA ILE A 67 1.65 11.60 -24.00
C ILE A 67 0.25 12.04 -23.55
N THR A 68 -0.57 11.10 -23.09
CA THR A 68 -1.95 11.34 -22.64
C THR A 68 -2.11 10.85 -21.18
N PRO A 69 -1.79 11.68 -20.17
CA PRO A 69 -1.80 11.28 -18.75
C PRO A 69 -3.12 10.72 -18.26
N ASN A 70 -4.25 11.08 -18.85
CA ASN A 70 -5.58 10.59 -18.47
C ASN A 70 -5.76 9.06 -18.66
N LEU A 71 -4.93 8.43 -19.51
CA LEU A 71 -4.99 6.98 -19.71
C LEU A 71 -4.42 6.18 -18.54
N THR A 72 -3.65 6.82 -17.66
CA THR A 72 -2.97 6.18 -16.55
C THR A 72 -3.38 6.75 -15.19
N LYS A 73 -4.04 7.92 -15.15
CA LYS A 73 -4.49 8.51 -13.88
C LYS A 73 -5.51 7.62 -13.18
N PRO A 74 -5.41 7.45 -11.86
CA PRO A 74 -6.44 6.74 -11.10
C PRO A 74 -7.77 7.51 -11.15
N ILE A 75 -8.87 6.76 -11.09
CA ILE A 75 -10.16 7.31 -10.71
C ILE A 75 -10.14 7.43 -9.19
N ILE A 76 -10.41 8.62 -8.68
CA ILE A 76 -10.50 8.89 -7.25
C ILE A 76 -11.99 8.91 -6.89
N ASP A 77 -12.41 8.03 -5.99
CA ASP A 77 -13.80 7.95 -5.54
C ASP A 77 -13.85 7.50 -4.08
N PHE A 78 -14.34 8.36 -3.21
CA PHE A 78 -14.47 8.13 -1.77
C PHE A 78 -15.90 7.71 -1.38
N THR A 79 -16.72 7.24 -2.31
CA THR A 79 -18.05 6.71 -1.97
C THR A 79 -17.94 5.28 -1.46
N ILE A 80 -18.66 4.96 -0.39
CA ILE A 80 -18.75 3.60 0.16
C ILE A 80 -19.31 2.62 -0.88
N LYS A 81 -20.21 3.08 -1.73
CA LYS A 81 -20.75 2.25 -2.82
C LYS A 81 -19.64 1.70 -3.72
N THR A 82 -18.75 2.56 -4.18
CA THR A 82 -17.61 2.15 -5.03
C THR A 82 -16.60 1.34 -4.22
N ALA A 83 -16.31 1.72 -2.98
CA ALA A 83 -15.41 0.98 -2.10
C ALA A 83 -15.90 -0.45 -1.85
N ASN A 84 -17.21 -0.63 -1.63
CA ASN A 84 -17.81 -1.95 -1.41
C ASN A 84 -17.70 -2.86 -2.65
N VAL A 85 -17.94 -2.32 -3.84
CA VAL A 85 -17.75 -3.08 -5.10
C VAL A 85 -16.29 -3.44 -5.28
N SER A 86 -15.38 -2.53 -4.94
CA SER A 86 -13.94 -2.73 -5.08
C SER A 86 -13.41 -3.81 -4.16
N ILE A 87 -13.81 -3.84 -2.88
CA ILE A 87 -13.32 -4.87 -1.94
C ILE A 87 -13.79 -6.27 -2.37
N GLU A 88 -15.03 -6.41 -2.83
CA GLU A 88 -15.53 -7.69 -3.35
C GLU A 88 -14.72 -8.15 -4.58
N GLN A 89 -14.32 -7.20 -5.43
CA GLN A 89 -13.45 -7.52 -6.57
C GLN A 89 -12.03 -7.87 -6.12
N SER A 90 -11.47 -7.15 -5.13
CA SER A 90 -10.15 -7.44 -4.56
C SER A 90 -10.10 -8.84 -3.94
N LEU A 91 -11.12 -9.25 -3.17
CA LEU A 91 -11.20 -10.58 -2.60
C LEU A 91 -11.19 -11.67 -3.70
N ARG A 92 -11.97 -11.47 -4.79
CA ARG A 92 -11.95 -12.38 -5.95
C ARG A 92 -10.58 -12.42 -6.64
N ASN A 93 -9.98 -11.27 -6.89
CA ASN A 93 -8.68 -11.16 -7.55
C ASN A 93 -7.57 -11.82 -6.73
N LEU A 94 -7.57 -11.56 -5.42
CA LEU A 94 -6.59 -12.11 -4.47
C LEU A 94 -6.85 -13.58 -4.12
N LYS A 95 -8.01 -14.13 -4.52
CA LYS A 95 -8.45 -15.52 -4.22
C LYS A 95 -8.41 -15.80 -2.72
N ARG A 96 -8.91 -14.84 -1.93
CA ARG A 96 -8.95 -14.86 -0.47
C ARG A 96 -10.34 -14.53 0.04
N ASP A 97 -10.73 -15.12 1.16
CA ASP A 97 -11.98 -14.82 1.86
C ASP A 97 -11.88 -13.52 2.66
N TYR A 98 -10.66 -13.10 2.99
CA TYR A 98 -10.39 -11.87 3.72
C TYR A 98 -9.08 -11.20 3.28
N ILE A 99 -8.98 -9.91 3.57
CA ILE A 99 -7.78 -9.09 3.44
C ILE A 99 -7.30 -8.76 4.87
N ASP A 100 -6.00 -8.93 5.16
CA ASP A 100 -5.50 -8.67 6.51
C ASP A 100 -5.58 -7.17 6.85
N ILE A 101 -5.19 -6.30 5.93
CA ILE A 101 -5.22 -4.84 6.16
C ILE A 101 -5.87 -4.15 4.95
N LEU A 102 -6.96 -3.41 5.18
CA LEU A 102 -7.58 -2.55 4.19
C LEU A 102 -7.27 -1.09 4.48
N LEU A 103 -6.63 -0.39 3.53
CA LEU A 103 -6.27 1.02 3.71
C LEU A 103 -7.08 1.94 2.80
N ILE A 104 -7.49 3.08 3.33
CA ILE A 104 -7.99 4.20 2.52
C ILE A 104 -6.77 4.86 1.85
N HIS A 105 -6.73 4.83 0.53
CA HIS A 105 -5.57 5.26 -0.27
C HIS A 105 -5.65 6.74 -0.58
N GLU A 106 -4.63 7.50 -0.20
CA GLU A 106 -4.54 8.95 -0.38
C GLU A 106 -5.79 9.68 0.16
N PRO A 107 -6.17 9.47 1.43
CA PRO A 107 -7.42 9.98 1.99
C PRO A 107 -7.50 11.51 1.93
N ILE A 108 -8.69 12.02 1.62
CA ILE A 108 -9.03 13.45 1.60
C ILE A 108 -10.17 13.63 2.59
N ILE A 109 -9.90 14.29 3.72
CA ILE A 109 -10.82 14.34 4.85
C ILE A 109 -12.13 15.03 4.50
N GLU A 110 -12.09 16.02 3.63
CA GLU A 110 -13.25 16.78 3.16
C GLU A 110 -14.20 15.94 2.30
N LEU A 111 -13.74 14.82 1.77
CA LEU A 111 -14.52 13.90 0.92
C LEU A 111 -14.96 12.64 1.67
N ILE A 112 -14.63 12.51 2.95
CA ILE A 112 -14.91 11.33 3.77
C ILE A 112 -15.86 11.70 4.91
N ASN A 113 -17.07 11.16 4.88
CA ASN A 113 -17.92 11.16 6.06
C ASN A 113 -17.38 10.10 7.05
N ILE A 114 -16.71 10.57 8.10
CA ILE A 114 -15.98 9.72 9.04
C ILE A 114 -16.90 8.69 9.70
N GLU A 115 -18.11 9.07 10.12
CA GLU A 115 -19.05 8.18 10.79
C GLU A 115 -19.54 7.06 9.86
N GLU A 116 -19.89 7.41 8.63
CA GLU A 116 -20.36 6.46 7.62
C GLU A 116 -19.24 5.46 7.26
N TRP A 117 -18.01 5.95 7.08
CA TRP A 117 -16.85 5.11 6.79
C TRP A 117 -16.48 4.21 7.95
N GLU A 118 -16.51 4.72 9.18
CA GLU A 118 -16.23 3.92 10.39
C GLU A 118 -17.24 2.77 10.53
N ASN A 119 -18.53 3.07 10.36
CA ASN A 119 -19.57 2.06 10.41
C ASN A 119 -19.38 0.98 9.33
N TRP A 120 -19.02 1.39 8.12
CA TRP A 120 -18.76 0.45 7.03
C TRP A 120 -17.51 -0.41 7.28
N LEU A 121 -16.40 0.19 7.72
CA LEU A 121 -15.16 -0.54 8.03
C LEU A 121 -15.37 -1.53 9.19
N ASN A 122 -16.04 -1.10 10.26
CA ASN A 122 -16.38 -1.97 11.38
C ASN A 122 -17.29 -3.13 10.95
N LYS A 123 -18.23 -2.88 10.03
CA LYS A 123 -19.03 -3.94 9.44
C LYS A 123 -18.18 -4.94 8.67
N LEU A 124 -17.21 -4.51 7.88
CA LEU A 124 -16.29 -5.41 7.16
C LEU A 124 -15.45 -6.27 8.11
N VAL A 125 -15.00 -5.71 9.25
CA VAL A 125 -14.31 -6.46 10.30
C VAL A 125 -15.24 -7.51 10.92
N LYS A 126 -16.47 -7.11 11.27
CA LYS A 126 -17.48 -8.03 11.84
C LYS A 126 -17.87 -9.16 10.88
N ASP A 127 -17.98 -8.85 9.59
CA ASP A 127 -18.28 -9.81 8.54
C ASP A 127 -17.08 -10.72 8.19
N GLY A 128 -15.91 -10.49 8.80
CA GLY A 128 -14.68 -11.24 8.58
C GLY A 128 -14.01 -11.00 7.24
N LYS A 129 -14.39 -9.95 6.51
CA LYS A 129 -13.81 -9.60 5.20
C LYS A 129 -12.48 -8.89 5.31
N ILE A 130 -12.23 -8.20 6.41
CA ILE A 130 -10.94 -7.58 6.74
C ILE A 130 -10.61 -7.84 8.21
N ARG A 131 -9.32 -7.80 8.57
CA ARG A 131 -8.87 -7.89 9.96
C ARG A 131 -8.61 -6.51 10.57
N TYR A 132 -7.92 -5.67 9.85
CA TYR A 132 -7.55 -4.31 10.26
C TYR A 132 -7.84 -3.32 9.15
N HIS A 133 -8.06 -2.08 9.52
CA HIS A 133 -8.21 -0.99 8.57
C HIS A 133 -7.37 0.22 8.95
N GLY A 134 -7.13 1.10 7.99
CA GLY A 134 -6.33 2.28 8.24
C GLY A 134 -6.20 3.21 7.05
N LEU A 135 -5.16 4.02 7.09
CA LEU A 135 -4.89 5.05 6.08
C LEU A 135 -3.53 4.82 5.42
N SER A 136 -3.44 5.14 4.13
CA SER A 136 -2.17 5.14 3.38
C SER A 136 -2.02 6.42 2.59
N SER A 137 -0.91 7.15 2.79
CA SER A 137 -0.64 8.36 2.00
C SER A 137 0.85 8.60 1.79
N LEU A 138 1.16 9.16 0.60
CA LEU A 138 2.46 9.77 0.28
C LEU A 138 2.61 11.15 0.94
N ASN A 139 1.49 11.77 1.31
CA ASN A 139 1.45 13.10 1.93
C ASN A 139 1.08 12.97 3.42
N SER A 140 2.06 13.21 4.28
CA SER A 140 1.88 13.17 5.75
C SER A 140 0.77 14.09 6.26
N SER A 141 0.56 15.24 5.64
CA SER A 141 -0.50 16.17 6.04
C SER A 141 -1.90 15.56 5.95
N ARG A 142 -2.14 14.67 4.99
CA ARG A 142 -3.43 13.98 4.86
C ARG A 142 -3.71 13.08 6.07
N ILE A 143 -2.73 12.29 6.48
CA ILE A 143 -2.86 11.44 7.68
C ILE A 143 -2.98 12.30 8.93
N GLN A 144 -2.18 13.38 9.03
CA GLN A 144 -2.22 14.31 10.16
C GLN A 144 -3.61 14.91 10.36
N ASN A 145 -4.31 15.28 9.29
CA ASN A 145 -5.67 15.80 9.37
C ASN A 145 -6.63 14.80 10.04
N PHE A 146 -6.52 13.51 9.71
CA PHE A 146 -7.33 12.47 10.37
C PHE A 146 -6.94 12.26 11.83
N ILE A 147 -5.66 12.28 12.16
CA ILE A 147 -5.19 12.18 13.56
C ILE A 147 -5.80 13.30 14.40
N ASN A 148 -5.85 14.51 13.88
CA ASN A 148 -6.38 15.68 14.59
C ASN A 148 -7.89 15.62 14.82
N VAL A 149 -8.63 14.97 13.88
CA VAL A 149 -10.10 14.91 13.98
C VAL A 149 -10.58 13.69 14.77
N LYS A 150 -10.06 12.50 14.50
CA LYS A 150 -10.51 11.28 15.16
C LYS A 150 -9.46 10.17 15.13
N LYS A 151 -8.67 10.07 16.20
CA LYS A 151 -7.63 9.03 16.34
C LYS A 151 -8.15 7.60 16.28
N SER A 152 -9.38 7.35 16.72
CA SER A 152 -10.00 6.01 16.74
C SER A 152 -10.47 5.51 15.38
N PHE A 153 -10.45 6.36 14.36
CA PHE A 153 -10.94 6.01 13.03
C PHE A 153 -10.09 4.95 12.31
N PHE A 154 -8.84 4.76 12.73
CA PHE A 154 -7.89 3.86 12.07
C PHE A 154 -7.04 3.09 13.08
N ASN A 155 -6.68 1.85 12.72
CA ASN A 155 -5.76 1.01 13.49
C ASN A 155 -4.34 1.04 12.93
N ILE A 156 -4.22 1.16 11.60
CA ILE A 156 -2.95 1.05 10.87
C ILE A 156 -2.71 2.32 10.05
N LEU A 157 -1.47 2.80 10.14
CA LEU A 157 -0.98 3.92 9.33
C LEU A 157 0.17 3.47 8.45
N GLN A 158 0.03 3.71 7.15
CA GLN A 158 1.08 3.50 6.17
C GLN A 158 1.49 4.84 5.57
N THR A 159 2.76 5.20 5.66
CA THR A 159 3.24 6.52 5.20
C THR A 159 4.57 6.43 4.45
N LEU A 160 4.79 7.41 3.59
CA LEU A 160 6.11 7.67 3.04
C LEU A 160 7.07 8.02 4.17
N ASP A 161 8.29 7.48 4.11
CA ASP A 161 9.39 7.94 4.97
C ASP A 161 10.72 7.89 4.22
N SER A 162 11.69 8.65 4.70
CA SER A 162 13.06 8.67 4.18
C SER A 162 14.07 8.96 5.28
N ILE A 163 15.31 8.54 5.05
CA ILE A 163 16.40 8.66 6.03
C ILE A 163 16.73 10.12 6.37
N ASP A 164 16.63 10.99 5.38
CA ASP A 164 17.07 12.39 5.49
C ASP A 164 15.92 13.36 5.84
N LYS A 165 14.72 13.14 5.30
CA LYS A 165 13.59 14.03 5.56
C LYS A 165 12.70 13.59 6.71
N LYS A 166 12.75 12.29 7.04
CA LYS A 166 12.02 11.70 8.16
C LYS A 166 10.53 12.07 8.17
N GLU A 167 9.88 11.89 7.01
CA GLU A 167 8.48 12.30 6.80
C GLU A 167 7.52 11.65 7.80
N ALA A 168 7.88 10.51 8.39
CA ALA A 168 7.07 9.83 9.42
C ALA A 168 7.22 10.41 10.84
N ASP A 169 8.09 11.40 11.10
CA ASP A 169 8.26 12.00 12.44
C ASP A 169 6.97 12.63 12.97
N PHE A 170 6.05 13.04 12.08
CA PHE A 170 4.75 13.54 12.52
C PHE A 170 3.95 12.49 13.32
N LEU A 171 4.14 11.20 13.06
CA LEU A 171 3.50 10.14 13.85
C LEU A 171 4.04 10.14 15.27
N ILE A 172 5.37 10.18 15.43
CA ILE A 172 6.03 10.23 16.75
C ILE A 172 5.58 11.47 17.52
N ASN A 173 5.55 12.63 16.86
CA ASN A 173 5.12 13.90 17.44
C ASN A 173 3.64 13.89 17.91
N ASN A 174 2.84 12.96 17.40
CA ASN A 174 1.44 12.76 17.80
C ASN A 174 1.22 11.53 18.70
N ASN A 175 2.30 10.97 19.26
CA ASN A 175 2.27 9.76 20.08
C ASN A 175 1.69 8.53 19.34
N HIS A 176 2.02 8.39 18.06
CA HIS A 176 1.74 7.21 17.25
C HIS A 176 3.04 6.50 16.91
N PRO A 177 3.08 5.16 16.99
CA PRO A 177 4.23 4.41 16.49
C PRO A 177 4.32 4.53 14.95
N ILE A 178 5.52 4.41 14.43
CA ILE A 178 5.74 4.20 13.01
C ILE A 178 5.41 2.74 12.70
N GLN A 179 4.27 2.50 12.04
CA GLN A 179 3.77 1.13 11.81
C GLN A 179 4.22 0.57 10.47
N ILE A 180 3.80 1.17 9.37
CA ILE A 180 4.17 0.72 8.02
C ILE A 180 4.76 1.90 7.26
N THR A 181 5.96 1.71 6.74
CA THR A 181 6.65 2.74 5.96
C THR A 181 7.08 2.22 4.59
N HIS A 182 7.18 3.13 3.65
CA HIS A 182 7.68 2.84 2.30
C HIS A 182 8.48 4.03 1.76
N GLY A 183 9.19 3.82 0.65
CA GLY A 183 9.85 4.90 -0.08
C GLY A 183 11.31 5.16 0.25
N TYR A 184 11.86 4.58 1.30
CA TYR A 184 13.24 4.82 1.72
C TYR A 184 14.26 4.67 0.59
N MET A 185 14.25 3.53 -0.08
CA MET A 185 15.23 3.24 -1.12
C MET A 185 15.11 4.20 -2.30
N SER A 186 13.90 4.39 -2.82
CA SER A 186 13.64 5.25 -3.96
C SER A 186 13.95 6.71 -3.65
N SER A 187 13.59 7.18 -2.47
CA SER A 187 13.84 8.54 -2.00
C SER A 187 15.33 8.80 -1.83
N THR A 188 16.05 7.88 -1.16
CA THR A 188 17.49 8.03 -0.92
C THR A 188 18.27 7.96 -2.24
N LYS A 189 18.00 6.97 -3.09
CA LYS A 189 18.69 6.84 -4.38
C LYS A 189 18.43 8.02 -5.33
N LYS A 190 17.26 8.63 -5.27
CA LYS A 190 16.97 9.83 -6.05
C LYS A 190 17.85 11.02 -5.63
N ARG A 191 18.12 11.18 -4.34
CA ARG A 191 18.91 12.29 -3.79
C ARG A 191 20.39 11.96 -3.66
N GLN A 192 20.73 10.71 -3.43
CA GLN A 192 22.10 10.20 -3.25
C GLN A 192 22.32 8.96 -4.14
N PRO A 193 22.51 9.14 -5.47
CA PRO A 193 22.60 8.02 -6.42
C PRO A 193 23.71 7.02 -6.09
N ASN A 194 24.81 7.50 -5.50
CA ASN A 194 26.01 6.70 -5.16
C ASN A 194 25.91 6.01 -3.79
N ALA A 195 24.88 6.27 -2.97
CA ALA A 195 24.72 5.63 -1.67
C ALA A 195 24.67 4.10 -1.82
N GLN A 196 25.40 3.38 -0.96
CA GLN A 196 25.40 1.91 -0.99
C GLN A 196 24.09 1.37 -0.44
N TYR A 197 23.55 0.30 -1.06
CA TYR A 197 22.29 -0.33 -0.62
C TYR A 197 22.39 -0.78 0.84
N ARG A 198 23.50 -1.41 1.23
CA ARG A 198 23.74 -1.90 2.58
C ARG A 198 23.64 -0.81 3.65
N ASP A 199 24.21 0.36 3.38
CA ASP A 199 24.19 1.48 4.34
C ASP A 199 22.80 2.08 4.47
N ILE A 200 22.05 2.13 3.36
CA ILE A 200 20.65 2.57 3.36
C ILE A 200 19.83 1.59 4.20
N HIS A 201 19.96 0.28 4.00
CA HIS A 201 19.19 -0.74 4.70
C HIS A 201 19.40 -0.68 6.22
N ARG A 202 20.64 -0.60 6.68
CA ARG A 202 20.92 -0.49 8.13
C ARG A 202 20.18 0.70 8.73
N LYS A 203 20.29 1.88 8.11
CA LYS A 203 19.60 3.09 8.57
C LYS A 203 18.07 2.97 8.54
N ILE A 204 17.51 2.20 7.61
CA ILE A 204 16.07 1.95 7.53
C ILE A 204 15.60 1.11 8.72
N ILE A 205 16.34 0.04 9.07
CA ILE A 205 16.03 -0.83 10.21
C ILE A 205 16.13 -0.02 11.51
N ASP A 206 17.19 0.76 11.69
CA ASP A 206 17.35 1.64 12.86
C ASP A 206 16.23 2.69 12.96
N ARG A 207 15.71 3.14 11.81
CA ARG A 207 14.66 4.15 11.74
C ARG A 207 13.27 3.62 12.11
N ASN A 208 12.95 2.37 11.77
CA ASN A 208 11.67 1.73 12.04
C ASN A 208 11.88 0.28 12.53
N PRO A 209 12.45 0.11 13.73
CA PRO A 209 12.84 -1.21 14.23
C PRO A 209 11.66 -2.12 14.54
N ASP A 210 10.54 -1.55 14.96
CA ASP A 210 9.35 -2.30 15.44
C ASP A 210 8.23 -2.36 14.39
N GLY A 211 8.38 -1.66 13.26
CA GLY A 211 7.35 -1.58 12.23
C GLY A 211 7.70 -2.39 10.97
N ALA A 212 6.78 -2.35 10.02
CA ALA A 212 6.96 -2.98 8.72
C ALA A 212 7.52 -1.98 7.69
N ILE A 213 8.43 -2.47 6.85
CA ILE A 213 9.05 -1.69 5.78
C ILE A 213 8.67 -2.29 4.44
N ILE A 214 7.91 -1.55 3.63
CA ILE A 214 7.52 -2.00 2.30
C ILE A 214 8.64 -1.74 1.29
N ILE A 215 9.05 -2.81 0.63
CA ILE A 215 10.09 -2.81 -0.39
C ILE A 215 9.44 -2.93 -1.76
N SER A 216 9.81 -2.08 -2.70
CA SER A 216 9.40 -2.18 -4.10
C SER A 216 10.59 -2.51 -4.98
N THR A 217 10.59 -3.70 -5.59
CA THR A 217 11.66 -4.11 -6.51
C THR A 217 11.16 -5.07 -7.58
N CYS A 218 11.77 -4.98 -8.77
CA CYS A 218 11.58 -5.93 -9.88
C CYS A 218 12.82 -6.84 -10.08
N LYS A 219 13.84 -6.73 -9.21
CA LYS A 219 15.11 -7.45 -9.37
C LYS A 219 15.36 -8.37 -8.19
N ILE A 220 15.51 -9.66 -8.44
CA ILE A 220 15.78 -10.68 -7.41
C ILE A 220 17.06 -10.34 -6.61
N LYS A 221 18.10 -9.83 -7.25
CA LYS A 221 19.34 -9.47 -6.54
C LYS A 221 19.09 -8.45 -5.43
N HIS A 222 18.13 -7.53 -5.60
CA HIS A 222 17.79 -6.55 -4.56
C HIS A 222 17.10 -7.19 -3.36
N LEU A 223 16.31 -8.28 -3.57
CA LEU A 223 15.72 -9.03 -2.46
C LEU A 223 16.82 -9.66 -1.58
N ASN A 224 17.84 -10.25 -2.20
CA ASN A 224 18.96 -10.85 -1.48
C ASN A 224 19.76 -9.81 -0.67
N GLU A 225 19.83 -8.57 -1.16
CA GLU A 225 20.50 -7.47 -0.44
C GLU A 225 19.76 -7.10 0.86
N TYR A 226 18.44 -7.34 0.95
CA TYR A 226 17.65 -7.09 2.17
C TYR A 226 17.83 -8.16 3.24
N ILE A 227 18.03 -9.43 2.85
CA ILE A 227 18.12 -10.55 3.79
C ILE A 227 19.49 -10.64 4.46
N ASN A 228 20.54 -10.29 3.76
CA ASN A 228 21.90 -10.33 4.31
C ASN A 228 22.17 -9.25 5.38
N LEU A 229 21.10 -8.61 5.90
CA LEU A 229 21.20 -7.53 6.88
C LEU A 229 20.44 -7.83 8.18
N THR A 230 19.62 -8.87 8.17
CA THR A 230 18.98 -9.48 9.34
C THR A 230 19.81 -10.66 9.82
#